data_fc9cc6a051710471163ae03442fe2269
#
_entry.id   fc9cc6a051710471163ae03442fe2269
#
_cell.length_a   1.000
_cell.length_b   1.000
_cell.length_c   1.000
_cell.angle_alpha   90.00
_cell.angle_beta   90.00
_cell.angle_gamma   90.00
#
_symmetry.space_group_name_H-M   'P 1'
#
loop_
_entity.id
_entity.type
_entity.pdbx_description
1 polymer ?
#
loop_
_entity_poly.entity_id
_entity_poly.type
_entity_poly.pdbx_seq_one_letter_code
_entity_poly.pdbx_strand_id
1 'polypeptide(L)'
;MSKWFDVSKSGLKKIQSEKNKFFIIQELVSNAFDENISFVDIELSQIKNSRHWELFVGDDSPDGFKDLTHAYTLFAESYKKGNVKQRGRFNLGEKFALAMFRTARIISTKGSIIFNEDGSRSHSGKKTESGTKFTGEIKLNESELKDLVNQCNKIKVPKGVTLNVCGDHKYYETPKYTFETTLPTIIADEEGNLKKTFHKTVVEVYPKSGNKGFIFELGIPVVDCDINYDINVMQKVPLNKD
;
A
#
# COMPACT_ATOMS: atom_id res chain seq x y z
N MET A 1 7.03 -10.70 -30.39
CA MET A 1 8.39 -10.54 -29.80
C MET A 1 8.49 -11.43 -28.58
N SER A 2 9.49 -12.29 -28.49
CA SER A 2 9.78 -13.08 -27.29
C SER A 2 10.25 -12.12 -26.19
N LYS A 3 9.68 -12.27 -24.99
CA LYS A 3 10.12 -11.51 -23.80
C LYS A 3 11.43 -12.11 -23.28
N TRP A 4 12.32 -11.28 -22.76
CA TRP A 4 13.57 -11.75 -22.15
C TRP A 4 13.33 -12.58 -20.90
N PHE A 5 12.26 -12.26 -20.13
CA PHE A 5 11.94 -12.91 -18.88
C PHE A 5 10.42 -13.14 -18.76
N ASP A 6 10.07 -14.27 -18.17
CA ASP A 6 8.75 -14.55 -17.66
C ASP A 6 8.78 -14.56 -16.11
N VAL A 7 7.71 -14.10 -15.50
CA VAL A 7 7.59 -14.00 -14.05
C VAL A 7 6.61 -15.02 -13.52
N SER A 8 7.12 -15.96 -12.71
CA SER A 8 6.27 -16.96 -12.06
C SER A 8 5.55 -16.38 -10.84
N LYS A 9 4.21 -16.47 -10.83
CA LYS A 9 3.37 -16.12 -9.67
C LYS A 9 3.79 -16.89 -8.42
N SER A 10 4.06 -18.18 -8.55
CA SER A 10 4.49 -19.03 -7.42
C SER A 10 5.89 -18.65 -6.92
N GLY A 11 6.79 -18.22 -7.82
CA GLY A 11 8.11 -17.70 -7.47
C GLY A 11 8.01 -16.40 -6.67
N LEU A 12 7.22 -15.43 -7.12
CA LEU A 12 6.96 -14.19 -6.39
C LEU A 12 6.35 -14.46 -5.01
N LYS A 13 5.38 -15.39 -4.94
CA LYS A 13 4.75 -15.78 -3.67
C LYS A 13 5.77 -16.36 -2.69
N LYS A 14 6.70 -17.20 -3.14
CA LYS A 14 7.75 -17.77 -2.27
C LYS A 14 8.66 -16.69 -1.69
N ILE A 15 9.08 -15.71 -2.49
CA ILE A 15 9.91 -14.57 -2.04
C ILE A 15 9.21 -13.77 -0.94
N GLN A 16 7.88 -13.66 -0.99
CA GLN A 16 7.09 -12.88 -0.04
C GLN A 16 6.52 -13.71 1.13
N SER A 17 6.67 -15.04 1.11
CA SER A 17 5.99 -15.93 2.07
C SER A 17 6.41 -15.72 3.52
N GLU A 18 7.62 -15.22 3.77
CA GLU A 18 8.15 -14.94 5.10
C GLU A 18 7.80 -13.53 5.62
N LYS A 19 7.31 -12.66 4.75
CA LYS A 19 6.91 -11.31 5.16
C LYS A 19 5.57 -11.30 5.87
N ASN A 20 5.43 -10.39 6.84
CA ASN A 20 4.13 -10.09 7.43
C ASN A 20 3.16 -9.63 6.32
N LYS A 21 1.97 -10.24 6.26
CA LYS A 21 0.98 -9.97 5.21
C LYS A 21 0.44 -8.54 5.21
N PHE A 22 0.73 -7.77 6.23
CA PHE A 22 0.39 -6.35 6.26
C PHE A 22 1.00 -5.56 5.10
N PHE A 23 2.15 -6.00 4.52
CA PHE A 23 2.72 -5.35 3.33
C PHE A 23 1.72 -5.24 2.16
N ILE A 24 0.77 -6.18 2.06
CA ILE A 24 -0.28 -6.16 1.03
C ILE A 24 -1.16 -4.92 1.20
N ILE A 25 -1.62 -4.68 2.44
CA ILE A 25 -2.44 -3.50 2.75
C ILE A 25 -1.62 -2.22 2.65
N GLN A 26 -0.36 -2.24 3.11
CA GLN A 26 0.55 -1.11 2.94
C GLN A 26 0.62 -0.65 1.49
N GLU A 27 0.78 -1.58 0.54
CA GLU A 27 0.87 -1.26 -0.88
C GLU A 27 -0.46 -0.70 -1.42
N LEU A 28 -1.59 -1.33 -1.10
CA LEU A 28 -2.90 -0.91 -1.59
C LEU A 28 -3.31 0.44 -1.01
N VAL A 29 -3.15 0.63 0.30
CA VAL A 29 -3.48 1.90 0.99
C VAL A 29 -2.51 3.01 0.59
N SER A 30 -1.22 2.71 0.42
CA SER A 30 -0.24 3.68 -0.08
C SER A 30 -0.60 4.20 -1.46
N ASN A 31 -1.06 3.33 -2.34
CA ASN A 31 -1.52 3.74 -3.67
C ASN A 31 -2.74 4.65 -3.60
N ALA A 32 -3.71 4.32 -2.72
CA ALA A 32 -4.88 5.16 -2.50
C ALA A 32 -4.49 6.54 -1.92
N PHE A 33 -3.67 6.57 -0.86
CA PHE A 33 -3.22 7.82 -0.21
C PHE A 33 -2.35 8.72 -1.10
N ASP A 34 -1.82 8.20 -2.20
CA ASP A 34 -1.07 8.99 -3.18
C ASP A 34 -1.96 9.70 -4.21
N GLU A 35 -3.26 9.42 -4.20
CA GLU A 35 -4.24 10.03 -5.09
C GLU A 35 -5.07 11.10 -4.35
N ASN A 36 -5.90 11.84 -5.10
CA ASN A 36 -6.82 12.83 -4.51
C ASN A 36 -8.07 12.14 -4.01
N ILE A 37 -8.08 11.77 -2.74
CA ILE A 37 -9.13 10.99 -2.10
C ILE A 37 -9.67 11.66 -0.83
N SER A 38 -10.86 11.28 -0.43
CA SER A 38 -11.45 11.61 0.86
C SER A 38 -11.77 10.38 1.72
N PHE A 39 -11.81 9.19 1.10
CA PHE A 39 -12.20 7.96 1.78
C PHE A 39 -11.41 6.75 1.27
N VAL A 40 -10.97 5.91 2.20
CA VAL A 40 -10.41 4.57 1.94
C VAL A 40 -11.15 3.55 2.79
N ASP A 41 -11.51 2.45 2.18
CA ASP A 41 -12.25 1.36 2.79
C ASP A 41 -11.44 0.06 2.77
N ILE A 42 -11.27 -0.58 3.92
CA ILE A 42 -10.61 -1.88 4.08
C ILE A 42 -11.60 -2.82 4.75
N GLU A 43 -11.99 -3.89 4.05
CA GLU A 43 -12.86 -4.91 4.59
C GLU A 43 -12.23 -6.30 4.47
N LEU A 44 -12.45 -7.13 5.46
CA LEU A 44 -12.02 -8.52 5.54
C LEU A 44 -13.22 -9.39 5.87
N SER A 45 -13.61 -10.28 4.97
CA SER A 45 -14.71 -11.21 5.16
C SER A 45 -14.28 -12.64 4.92
N GLN A 46 -14.67 -13.56 5.82
CA GLN A 46 -14.35 -14.96 5.66
C GLN A 46 -15.18 -15.59 4.54
N ILE A 47 -14.52 -16.28 3.62
CA ILE A 47 -15.19 -17.06 2.59
C ILE A 47 -15.77 -18.32 3.26
N LYS A 48 -17.09 -18.50 3.11
CA LYS A 48 -17.84 -19.57 3.76
C LYS A 48 -17.20 -20.95 3.51
N ASN A 49 -17.02 -21.71 4.57
CA ASN A 49 -16.42 -23.06 4.56
C ASN A 49 -14.99 -23.11 3.98
N SER A 50 -14.23 -22.03 4.10
CA SER A 50 -12.87 -21.91 3.56
C SER A 50 -11.91 -21.34 4.60
N ARG A 51 -10.61 -21.61 4.41
CA ARG A 51 -9.51 -20.92 5.11
C ARG A 51 -9.10 -19.63 4.37
N HIS A 52 -9.84 -19.22 3.34
CA HIS A 52 -9.59 -18.02 2.60
C HIS A 52 -10.49 -16.89 3.10
N TRP A 53 -9.94 -15.70 3.01
CA TRP A 53 -10.60 -14.45 3.31
C TRP A 53 -10.65 -13.60 2.05
N GLU A 54 -11.72 -12.90 1.86
CA GLU A 54 -11.81 -11.84 0.88
C GLU A 54 -11.32 -10.55 1.51
N LEU A 55 -10.23 -10.01 0.96
CA LEU A 55 -9.76 -8.67 1.26
C LEU A 55 -10.32 -7.72 0.21
N PHE A 56 -11.02 -6.70 0.68
CA PHE A 56 -11.45 -5.56 -0.12
C PHE A 56 -10.66 -4.33 0.30
N VAL A 57 -10.18 -3.55 -0.68
CA VAL A 57 -9.64 -2.20 -0.47
C VAL A 57 -10.20 -1.30 -1.55
N GLY A 58 -10.91 -0.24 -1.15
CA GLY A 58 -11.53 0.72 -2.05
C GLY A 58 -11.12 2.14 -1.73
N ASP A 59 -11.10 3.01 -2.73
CA ASP A 59 -10.93 4.45 -2.61
C ASP A 59 -11.98 5.21 -3.44
N ASP A 60 -12.08 6.51 -3.24
CA ASP A 60 -13.02 7.40 -3.92
C ASP A 60 -12.34 8.37 -4.91
N SER A 61 -11.08 8.09 -5.33
CA SER A 61 -10.32 8.92 -6.27
C SER A 61 -11.14 9.24 -7.53
N PRO A 62 -11.32 10.50 -7.91
CA PRO A 62 -12.13 10.85 -9.08
C PRO A 62 -11.67 10.19 -10.38
N ASP A 63 -10.36 10.06 -10.56
CA ASP A 63 -9.77 9.50 -11.78
C ASP A 63 -9.65 7.98 -11.73
N GLY A 64 -9.66 7.37 -10.54
CA GLY A 64 -9.34 5.97 -10.32
C GLY A 64 -7.94 5.60 -10.84
N PHE A 65 -7.79 4.41 -11.37
CA PHE A 65 -6.52 3.95 -11.96
C PHE A 65 -6.30 4.62 -13.32
N LYS A 66 -5.26 5.44 -13.44
CA LYS A 66 -4.96 6.21 -14.67
C LYS A 66 -4.64 5.31 -15.86
N ASP A 67 -3.84 4.27 -15.63
CA ASP A 67 -3.48 3.25 -16.61
C ASP A 67 -3.51 1.87 -15.95
N LEU A 68 -4.50 1.06 -16.33
CA LEU A 68 -4.68 -0.29 -15.80
C LEU A 68 -3.52 -1.24 -16.09
N THR A 69 -2.68 -0.94 -17.10
CA THR A 69 -1.50 -1.76 -17.40
C THR A 69 -0.47 -1.71 -16.27
N HIS A 70 -0.46 -0.62 -15.49
CA HIS A 70 0.40 -0.49 -14.33
C HIS A 70 0.10 -1.52 -13.24
N ALA A 71 -1.11 -2.05 -13.16
CA ALA A 71 -1.47 -3.10 -12.21
C ALA A 71 -0.67 -4.40 -12.40
N TYR A 72 -0.18 -4.69 -13.61
CA TYR A 72 0.51 -5.94 -13.93
C TYR A 72 1.87 -5.78 -14.61
N THR A 73 2.28 -4.56 -14.94
CA THR A 73 3.58 -4.31 -15.55
C THR A 73 4.62 -4.03 -14.46
N LEU A 74 5.60 -4.93 -14.34
CA LEU A 74 6.74 -4.75 -13.43
C LEU A 74 7.59 -3.58 -13.91
N PHE A 75 8.04 -2.73 -12.97
CA PHE A 75 8.91 -1.59 -13.23
C PHE A 75 8.34 -0.59 -14.25
N ALA A 76 7.02 -0.57 -14.47
CA ALA A 76 6.41 0.45 -15.30
C ALA A 76 6.83 1.86 -14.82
N GLU A 77 7.08 2.74 -15.77
CA GLU A 77 7.39 4.12 -15.46
C GLU A 77 6.25 4.76 -14.67
N SER A 78 6.60 5.37 -13.55
CA SER A 78 5.62 6.02 -12.69
C SER A 78 6.05 7.47 -12.45
N TYR A 79 5.11 8.39 -12.63
CA TYR A 79 5.27 9.80 -12.27
C TYR A 79 5.56 10.02 -10.77
N LYS A 80 5.36 8.98 -9.96
CA LYS A 80 5.61 9.01 -8.50
C LYS A 80 7.10 8.90 -8.13
N LYS A 81 7.97 8.46 -9.04
CA LYS A 81 9.38 8.13 -8.72
C LYS A 81 10.18 9.32 -8.19
N GLY A 82 10.03 10.49 -8.79
CA GLY A 82 10.74 11.73 -8.40
C GLY A 82 10.13 12.47 -7.21
N ASN A 83 8.96 12.06 -6.72
CA ASN A 83 8.25 12.78 -5.67
C ASN A 83 8.51 12.17 -4.29
N VAL A 84 9.19 12.92 -3.40
CA VAL A 84 9.48 12.47 -2.03
C VAL A 84 8.24 12.34 -1.16
N LYS A 85 7.12 13.00 -1.52
CA LYS A 85 5.85 12.99 -0.79
C LYS A 85 4.88 11.91 -1.24
N GLN A 86 5.24 11.11 -2.24
CA GLN A 86 4.45 9.97 -2.69
C GLN A 86 5.11 8.65 -2.29
N ARG A 87 4.30 7.66 -1.89
CA ARG A 87 4.76 6.41 -1.29
C ARG A 87 5.34 5.44 -2.32
N GLY A 88 4.80 5.41 -3.54
CA GLY A 88 5.25 4.52 -4.61
C GLY A 88 6.71 4.74 -5.01
N ARG A 89 7.52 3.66 -5.07
CA ARG A 89 8.96 3.72 -5.42
C ARG A 89 9.26 3.08 -6.79
N PHE A 90 8.88 1.82 -6.98
CA PHE A 90 9.32 0.99 -8.10
C PHE A 90 8.20 0.42 -8.94
N ASN A 91 6.94 0.69 -8.60
CA ASN A 91 5.78 0.03 -9.20
C ASN A 91 5.90 -1.52 -9.15
N LEU A 92 6.46 -2.04 -8.06
CA LEU A 92 6.74 -3.46 -7.83
C LEU A 92 5.91 -4.06 -6.69
N GLY A 93 5.67 -3.28 -5.62
CA GLY A 93 5.04 -3.77 -4.40
C GLY A 93 3.65 -4.33 -4.64
N GLU A 94 2.83 -3.66 -5.46
CA GLU A 94 1.51 -4.14 -5.87
C GLU A 94 1.56 -5.52 -6.54
N LYS A 95 2.58 -5.82 -7.36
CA LYS A 95 2.75 -7.13 -8.03
C LYS A 95 3.12 -8.22 -7.05
N PHE A 96 3.94 -7.89 -6.05
CA PHE A 96 4.22 -8.78 -4.94
C PHE A 96 2.96 -9.04 -4.09
N ALA A 97 2.17 -8.00 -3.83
CA ALA A 97 0.89 -8.14 -3.16
C ALA A 97 -0.06 -9.05 -3.96
N LEU A 98 -0.23 -8.79 -5.26
CA LEU A 98 -1.06 -9.60 -6.14
C LEU A 98 -0.67 -11.09 -6.16
N ALA A 99 0.62 -11.41 -6.11
CA ALA A 99 1.09 -12.80 -6.11
C ALA A 99 0.65 -13.60 -4.87
N MET A 100 0.27 -12.92 -3.77
CA MET A 100 -0.19 -13.58 -2.54
C MET A 100 -1.64 -14.06 -2.62
N PHE A 101 -2.43 -13.51 -3.54
CA PHE A 101 -3.84 -13.86 -3.69
C PHE A 101 -4.03 -15.13 -4.54
N ARG A 102 -5.07 -15.90 -4.23
CA ARG A 102 -5.55 -16.99 -5.09
C ARG A 102 -6.10 -16.39 -6.38
N THR A 103 -7.07 -15.50 -6.25
CA THR A 103 -7.65 -14.69 -7.32
C THR A 103 -7.73 -13.25 -6.85
N ALA A 104 -7.70 -12.29 -7.77
CA ALA A 104 -7.90 -10.89 -7.45
C ALA A 104 -8.62 -10.15 -8.59
N ARG A 105 -9.24 -9.03 -8.25
CA ARG A 105 -9.92 -8.15 -9.22
C ARG A 105 -9.64 -6.71 -8.86
N ILE A 106 -9.37 -5.91 -9.89
CA ILE A 106 -9.34 -4.45 -9.81
C ILE A 106 -10.45 -3.92 -10.71
N ILE A 107 -11.30 -3.04 -10.17
CA ILE A 107 -12.30 -2.30 -10.93
C ILE A 107 -12.02 -0.82 -10.71
N SER A 108 -11.93 -0.06 -11.78
CA SER A 108 -11.64 1.36 -11.76
C SER A 108 -12.44 2.09 -12.83
N THR A 109 -12.30 3.39 -12.91
CA THR A 109 -12.98 4.25 -13.91
C THR A 109 -12.60 3.89 -15.37
N LYS A 110 -11.46 3.26 -15.60
CA LYS A 110 -10.94 2.87 -16.93
C LYS A 110 -11.32 1.45 -17.36
N GLY A 111 -11.92 0.65 -16.46
CA GLY A 111 -12.28 -0.73 -16.73
C GLY A 111 -11.92 -1.64 -15.57
N SER A 112 -11.83 -2.94 -15.81
CA SER A 112 -11.46 -3.91 -14.79
C SER A 112 -10.51 -4.99 -15.30
N ILE A 113 -9.72 -5.53 -14.35
CA ILE A 113 -8.80 -6.64 -14.56
C ILE A 113 -9.14 -7.73 -13.55
N ILE A 114 -9.15 -8.96 -14.01
CA ILE A 114 -9.31 -10.16 -13.19
C ILE A 114 -8.00 -10.94 -13.28
N PHE A 115 -7.43 -11.27 -12.13
CA PHE A 115 -6.25 -12.12 -11.97
C PHE A 115 -6.70 -13.50 -11.52
N ASN A 116 -6.48 -14.50 -12.36
CA ASN A 116 -6.91 -15.86 -12.13
C ASN A 116 -5.89 -16.66 -11.28
N GLU A 117 -6.35 -17.77 -10.72
CA GLU A 117 -5.53 -18.66 -9.90
C GLU A 117 -4.33 -19.23 -10.66
N ASP A 118 -4.51 -19.56 -11.94
CA ASP A 118 -3.47 -20.09 -12.84
C ASP A 118 -2.39 -19.04 -13.23
N GLY A 119 -2.54 -17.77 -12.78
CA GLY A 119 -1.64 -16.67 -13.12
C GLY A 119 -2.00 -15.95 -14.41
N SER A 120 -3.02 -16.38 -15.13
CA SER A 120 -3.57 -15.63 -16.26
C SER A 120 -4.35 -14.40 -15.80
N ARG A 121 -4.61 -13.48 -16.72
CA ARG A 121 -5.47 -12.32 -16.49
C ARG A 121 -6.43 -12.09 -17.62
N SER A 122 -7.58 -11.52 -17.31
CA SER A 122 -8.57 -11.09 -18.27
C SER A 122 -9.01 -9.65 -18.01
N HIS A 123 -9.51 -8.99 -19.03
CA HIS A 123 -10.02 -7.63 -18.95
C HIS A 123 -11.53 -7.63 -19.15
N SER A 124 -12.22 -6.69 -18.50
CA SER A 124 -13.65 -6.48 -18.65
C SER A 124 -13.96 -4.99 -18.75
N GLY A 125 -15.04 -4.66 -19.44
CA GLY A 125 -15.54 -3.28 -19.55
C GLY A 125 -16.24 -2.76 -18.29
N LYS A 126 -16.36 -3.55 -17.21
CA LYS A 126 -16.98 -3.10 -15.96
C LYS A 126 -16.15 -1.99 -15.34
N LYS A 127 -16.80 -0.87 -15.01
CA LYS A 127 -16.16 0.35 -14.46
C LYS A 127 -16.85 0.79 -13.18
N THR A 128 -16.12 1.58 -12.39
CA THR A 128 -16.66 2.44 -11.33
C THR A 128 -16.96 3.83 -11.90
N GLU A 129 -17.83 4.60 -11.27
CA GLU A 129 -18.03 6.01 -11.58
C GLU A 129 -16.85 6.84 -11.04
N SER A 130 -16.35 6.50 -9.86
CA SER A 130 -15.16 7.04 -9.22
C SER A 130 -14.43 5.96 -8.44
N GLY A 131 -13.19 6.21 -8.08
CA GLY A 131 -12.38 5.34 -7.24
C GLY A 131 -11.89 4.07 -7.91
N THR A 132 -11.10 3.36 -7.13
CA THR A 132 -10.62 2.02 -7.45
C THR A 132 -11.09 1.04 -6.39
N LYS A 133 -11.56 -0.14 -6.81
CA LYS A 133 -11.96 -1.24 -5.94
C LYS A 133 -11.06 -2.44 -6.23
N PHE A 134 -10.27 -2.80 -5.24
CA PHE A 134 -9.52 -4.04 -5.22
C PHE A 134 -10.31 -5.08 -4.42
N THR A 135 -10.38 -6.32 -4.91
CA THR A 135 -10.93 -7.47 -4.19
C THR A 135 -10.02 -8.66 -4.44
N GLY A 136 -9.64 -9.40 -3.39
CA GLY A 136 -8.76 -10.55 -3.57
C GLY A 136 -8.95 -11.63 -2.52
N GLU A 137 -8.82 -12.90 -2.93
CA GLU A 137 -8.90 -14.05 -2.04
C GLU A 137 -7.52 -14.43 -1.51
N ILE A 138 -7.35 -14.36 -0.19
CA ILE A 138 -6.09 -14.66 0.49
C ILE A 138 -6.31 -15.69 1.60
N LYS A 139 -5.34 -16.59 1.81
CA LYS A 139 -5.34 -17.51 2.92
C LYS A 139 -4.78 -16.83 4.16
N LEU A 140 -5.59 -16.75 5.23
CA LEU A 140 -5.20 -16.21 6.54
C LEU A 140 -5.59 -17.18 7.64
N ASN A 141 -4.70 -17.34 8.62
CA ASN A 141 -5.07 -17.92 9.91
C ASN A 141 -5.53 -16.82 10.88
N GLU A 142 -6.05 -17.20 12.04
CA GLU A 142 -6.59 -16.25 13.02
C GLU A 142 -5.55 -15.25 13.55
N SER A 143 -4.32 -15.72 13.78
CA SER A 143 -3.23 -14.85 14.24
C SER A 143 -2.85 -13.83 13.17
N GLU A 144 -2.71 -14.26 11.92
CA GLU A 144 -2.41 -13.38 10.79
C GLU A 144 -3.51 -12.34 10.56
N LEU A 145 -4.78 -12.76 10.69
CA LEU A 145 -5.92 -11.84 10.59
C LEU A 145 -5.87 -10.77 11.68
N LYS A 146 -5.69 -11.20 12.93
CA LYS A 146 -5.60 -10.28 14.08
C LYS A 146 -4.44 -9.31 13.93
N ASP A 147 -3.28 -9.80 13.52
CA ASP A 147 -2.10 -8.96 13.29
C ASP A 147 -2.34 -7.96 12.16
N LEU A 148 -2.99 -8.40 11.08
CA LEU A 148 -3.32 -7.54 9.94
C LEU A 148 -4.22 -6.38 10.35
N VAL A 149 -5.33 -6.65 11.05
CA VAL A 149 -6.25 -5.63 11.56
C VAL A 149 -5.54 -4.70 12.56
N ASN A 150 -4.74 -5.24 13.46
CA ASN A 150 -3.95 -4.44 14.41
C ASN A 150 -2.97 -3.49 13.72
N GLN A 151 -2.33 -3.93 12.64
CA GLN A 151 -1.42 -3.07 11.86
C GLN A 151 -2.19 -2.00 11.08
N CYS A 152 -3.35 -2.34 10.49
CA CYS A 152 -4.21 -1.35 9.85
C CYS A 152 -4.62 -0.24 10.81
N ASN A 153 -4.90 -0.61 12.07
CA ASN A 153 -5.29 0.33 13.12
C ASN A 153 -4.16 1.30 13.53
N LYS A 154 -2.91 1.02 13.19
CA LYS A 154 -1.79 1.95 13.42
C LYS A 154 -1.63 3.01 12.34
N ILE A 155 -2.20 2.82 11.15
CA ILE A 155 -2.07 3.77 10.04
C ILE A 155 -2.47 5.17 10.49
N LYS A 156 -1.59 6.14 10.29
CA LYS A 156 -1.86 7.57 10.49
C LYS A 156 -2.53 8.12 9.24
N VAL A 157 -3.79 8.50 9.40
CA VAL A 157 -4.63 8.93 8.28
C VAL A 157 -4.25 10.34 7.82
N PRO A 158 -4.09 10.62 6.53
CA PRO A 158 -3.83 11.96 6.02
C PRO A 158 -4.97 12.93 6.36
N LYS A 159 -4.64 14.21 6.49
CA LYS A 159 -5.65 15.26 6.76
C LYS A 159 -6.69 15.32 5.62
N GLY A 160 -7.96 15.31 5.99
CA GLY A 160 -9.09 15.35 5.03
C GLY A 160 -9.50 13.97 4.48
N VAL A 161 -8.85 12.89 4.94
CA VAL A 161 -9.19 11.51 4.56
C VAL A 161 -9.83 10.79 5.74
N THR A 162 -10.78 9.92 5.46
CA THR A 162 -11.33 8.94 6.39
C THR A 162 -10.87 7.55 5.97
N LEU A 163 -10.33 6.75 6.88
CA LEU A 163 -9.99 5.35 6.66
C LEU A 163 -10.96 4.47 7.46
N ASN A 164 -11.74 3.64 6.76
CA ASN A 164 -12.51 2.57 7.39
C ASN A 164 -11.65 1.30 7.48
N VAL A 165 -11.65 0.65 8.62
CA VAL A 165 -11.01 -0.66 8.85
C VAL A 165 -12.04 -1.60 9.46
N CYS A 166 -12.67 -2.43 8.64
CA CYS A 166 -13.67 -3.41 9.05
C CYS A 166 -14.81 -2.80 9.91
N GLY A 167 -15.29 -1.62 9.53
CA GLY A 167 -16.35 -0.89 10.24
C GLY A 167 -15.86 0.16 11.24
N ASP A 168 -14.58 0.16 11.59
CA ASP A 168 -13.97 1.17 12.47
C ASP A 168 -13.43 2.34 11.65
N HIS A 169 -14.01 3.53 11.82
CA HIS A 169 -13.60 4.74 11.10
C HIS A 169 -12.47 5.45 11.82
N LYS A 170 -11.41 5.74 11.08
CA LYS A 170 -10.24 6.48 11.54
C LYS A 170 -10.12 7.80 10.79
N TYR A 171 -9.71 8.81 11.52
CA TYR A 171 -9.57 10.18 11.02
C TYR A 171 -8.16 10.69 11.26
N TYR A 172 -7.84 11.82 10.66
CA TYR A 172 -6.60 12.52 10.96
C TYR A 172 -6.51 12.83 12.46
N GLU A 173 -5.40 12.42 13.06
CA GLU A 173 -5.06 12.76 14.44
C GLU A 173 -4.15 13.98 14.43
N THR A 174 -4.41 14.96 15.31
CA THR A 174 -3.51 16.10 15.47
C THR A 174 -2.23 15.65 16.20
N PRO A 175 -1.04 15.85 15.60
CA PRO A 175 0.21 15.51 16.27
C PRO A 175 0.42 16.37 17.54
N LYS A 176 1.07 15.80 18.53
CA LYS A 176 1.46 16.52 19.76
C LYS A 176 2.51 17.59 19.48
N TYR A 177 3.45 17.26 18.59
CA TYR A 177 4.49 18.17 18.11
C TYR A 177 4.65 18.04 16.60
N THR A 178 4.97 19.14 15.96
CA THR A 178 5.30 19.20 14.54
C THR A 178 6.50 20.11 14.36
N PHE A 179 7.50 19.65 13.60
CA PHE A 179 8.67 20.48 13.30
C PHE A 179 9.20 20.18 11.89
N GLU A 180 9.88 21.15 11.31
CA GLU A 180 10.57 20.99 10.04
C GLU A 180 12.03 20.62 10.28
N THR A 181 12.53 19.72 9.46
CA THR A 181 13.94 19.31 9.48
C THR A 181 14.39 18.86 8.11
N THR A 182 15.68 18.66 7.92
CA THR A 182 16.24 18.11 6.68
C THR A 182 16.72 16.70 6.94
N LEU A 183 16.08 15.72 6.28
CA LEU A 183 16.38 14.30 6.45
C LEU A 183 16.84 13.66 5.13
N PRO A 184 17.66 12.60 5.22
CA PRO A 184 18.03 11.83 4.06
C PRO A 184 16.80 11.17 3.43
N THR A 185 16.82 11.08 2.11
CA THR A 185 15.77 10.40 1.31
C THR A 185 16.41 9.74 0.09
N ILE A 186 15.65 8.90 -0.59
CA ILE A 186 16.03 8.29 -1.88
C ILE A 186 14.94 8.63 -2.89
N ILE A 187 15.33 9.29 -3.96
CA ILE A 187 14.45 9.62 -5.09
C ILE A 187 15.05 9.08 -6.38
N ALA A 188 14.23 8.86 -7.39
CA ALA A 188 14.71 8.57 -8.74
C ALA A 188 15.02 9.86 -9.48
N ASP A 189 16.12 9.90 -10.23
CA ASP A 189 16.41 10.95 -11.19
C ASP A 189 15.58 10.79 -12.48
N GLU A 190 15.80 11.66 -13.46
CA GLU A 190 15.09 11.65 -14.75
C GLU A 190 15.30 10.34 -15.52
N GLU A 191 16.46 9.69 -15.35
CA GLU A 191 16.80 8.40 -15.96
C GLU A 191 16.26 7.20 -15.15
N GLY A 192 15.65 7.45 -13.98
CA GLY A 192 15.11 6.42 -13.08
C GLY A 192 16.14 5.82 -12.11
N ASN A 193 17.38 6.34 -12.07
CA ASN A 193 18.39 5.91 -11.13
C ASN A 193 18.10 6.44 -9.73
N LEU A 194 18.28 5.60 -8.72
CA LEU A 194 18.05 6.02 -7.33
C LEU A 194 19.24 6.81 -6.81
N LYS A 195 18.96 8.03 -6.36
CA LYS A 195 19.93 8.92 -5.72
C LYS A 195 19.57 9.17 -4.26
N LYS A 196 20.56 9.00 -3.38
CA LYS A 196 20.47 9.48 -2.00
C LYS A 196 20.63 11.00 -2.02
N THR A 197 19.72 11.68 -1.36
CA THR A 197 19.72 13.13 -1.22
C THR A 197 19.16 13.54 0.14
N PHE A 198 19.18 14.83 0.42
CA PHE A 198 18.54 15.40 1.59
C PHE A 198 17.38 16.30 1.15
N HIS A 199 16.27 16.21 1.88
CA HIS A 199 15.09 17.01 1.56
C HIS A 199 14.50 17.61 2.85
N LYS A 200 14.06 18.87 2.78
CA LYS A 200 13.34 19.52 3.87
C LYS A 200 11.97 18.87 4.01
N THR A 201 11.66 18.38 5.19
CA THR A 201 10.42 17.66 5.47
C THR A 201 9.82 18.05 6.81
N VAL A 202 8.59 17.69 7.00
CA VAL A 202 7.87 17.80 8.28
C VAL A 202 7.98 16.47 9.00
N VAL A 203 8.20 16.52 10.30
CA VAL A 203 8.09 15.38 11.21
C VAL A 203 6.96 15.66 12.20
N GLU A 204 6.04 14.74 12.27
CA GLU A 204 4.91 14.76 13.20
C GLU A 204 5.17 13.75 14.31
N VAL A 205 4.94 14.17 15.55
CA VAL A 205 5.18 13.35 16.76
C VAL A 205 3.86 13.18 17.49
N TYR A 206 3.50 11.93 17.73
CA TYR A 206 2.28 11.56 18.43
C TYR A 206 2.60 10.85 19.75
N PRO A 207 1.70 10.85 20.74
CA PRO A 207 1.79 9.91 21.85
C PRO A 207 1.82 8.47 21.29
N LYS A 208 2.62 7.60 21.88
CA LYS A 208 2.65 6.20 21.42
C LYS A 208 1.29 5.54 21.63
N SER A 209 0.87 4.76 20.66
CA SER A 209 -0.41 4.05 20.64
C SER A 209 -0.36 2.65 21.29
N GLY A 210 0.83 2.18 21.69
CA GLY A 210 1.05 0.86 22.26
C GLY A 210 2.20 0.79 23.27
N ASN A 211 2.74 -0.39 23.51
CA ASN A 211 3.87 -0.60 24.43
C ASN A 211 5.18 0.00 23.90
N LYS A 212 5.36 0.02 22.58
CA LYS A 212 6.50 0.62 21.87
C LYS A 212 6.04 1.75 20.98
N GLY A 213 6.91 2.69 20.67
CA GLY A 213 6.68 3.68 19.63
C GLY A 213 6.92 3.10 18.25
N PHE A 214 6.42 3.78 17.24
CA PHE A 214 6.58 3.41 15.84
C PHE A 214 7.17 4.56 15.03
N ILE A 215 7.96 4.21 14.01
CA ILE A 215 8.35 5.13 12.94
C ILE A 215 7.43 4.87 11.75
N PHE A 216 6.86 5.95 11.23
CA PHE A 216 5.98 5.94 10.08
C PHE A 216 6.64 6.68 8.90
N GLU A 217 6.42 6.18 7.71
CA GLU A 217 6.71 6.88 6.46
C GLU A 217 5.39 7.32 5.84
N LEU A 218 5.14 8.63 5.78
CA LEU A 218 3.92 9.20 5.17
C LEU A 218 2.62 8.57 5.74
N GLY A 219 2.60 8.28 7.03
CA GLY A 219 1.46 7.70 7.73
C GLY A 219 1.42 6.17 7.76
N ILE A 220 2.28 5.48 7.02
CA ILE A 220 2.36 4.01 7.02
C ILE A 220 3.38 3.55 8.06
N PRO A 221 3.03 2.62 8.97
CA PRO A 221 3.97 2.11 9.98
C PRO A 221 5.08 1.29 9.30
N VAL A 222 6.34 1.56 9.67
CA VAL A 222 7.54 0.92 9.08
C VAL A 222 8.21 0.00 10.09
N VAL A 223 8.54 0.52 11.28
CA VAL A 223 9.29 -0.21 12.31
C VAL A 223 8.90 0.25 13.71
N ASP A 224 8.86 -0.68 14.66
CA ASP A 224 8.76 -0.36 16.08
C ASP A 224 10.13 0.04 16.64
N CYS A 225 10.11 0.87 17.69
CA CYS A 225 11.33 1.33 18.37
C CYS A 225 11.04 1.59 19.86
N ASP A 226 12.09 1.51 20.67
CA ASP A 226 12.00 1.71 22.12
C ASP A 226 12.00 3.21 22.48
N ILE A 227 11.03 3.96 21.93
CA ILE A 227 10.78 5.36 22.23
C ILE A 227 9.34 5.55 22.73
N ASN A 228 9.11 6.67 23.41
CA ASN A 228 7.81 6.98 24.01
C ASN A 228 6.85 7.72 23.07
N TYR A 229 7.13 7.75 21.79
CA TYR A 229 6.37 8.47 20.78
C TYR A 229 6.23 7.67 19.50
N ASP A 230 5.16 7.94 18.76
CA ASP A 230 5.03 7.58 17.35
C ASP A 230 5.57 8.74 16.52
N ILE A 231 6.46 8.47 15.57
CA ILE A 231 7.11 9.49 14.73
C ILE A 231 6.75 9.28 13.28
N ASN A 232 6.05 10.23 12.69
CA ASN A 232 5.67 10.18 11.27
C ASN A 232 6.55 11.13 10.44
N VAL A 233 7.34 10.57 9.55
CA VAL A 233 8.19 11.32 8.62
C VAL A 233 7.42 11.57 7.33
N MET A 234 7.17 12.84 7.00
CA MET A 234 6.34 13.25 5.86
C MET A 234 7.11 13.25 4.53
N GLN A 235 7.97 12.26 4.36
CA GLN A 235 8.68 11.95 3.11
C GLN A 235 9.11 10.49 3.08
N LYS A 236 9.52 10.01 1.89
CA LYS A 236 10.22 8.72 1.77
C LYS A 236 11.49 8.70 2.61
N VAL A 237 11.68 7.62 3.38
CA VAL A 237 12.92 7.38 4.13
C VAL A 237 13.86 6.47 3.34
N PRO A 238 15.19 6.51 3.56
CA PRO A 238 16.11 5.58 2.92
C PRO A 238 15.75 4.13 3.28
N LEU A 239 15.74 3.25 2.28
CA LEU A 239 15.62 1.82 2.52
C LEU A 239 16.96 1.27 3.00
N ASN A 240 16.96 0.45 4.04
CA ASN A 240 18.08 -0.42 4.30
C ASN A 240 18.19 -1.44 3.17
N LYS A 241 19.42 -1.76 2.80
CA LYS A 241 19.69 -2.73 1.73
C LYS A 241 19.77 -4.18 2.25
N ASP A 242 19.35 -4.40 3.50
CA ASP A 242 19.41 -5.70 4.14
C ASP A 242 18.13 -6.50 3.91
#